data_31975f5d9023271d9e3f96d91ce3ddee
#
_entry.id   31975f5d9023271d9e3f96d91ce3ddee
#
_cell.length_a   1.000
_cell.length_b   1.000
_cell.length_c   1.000
_cell.angle_alpha   90.00
_cell.angle_beta   90.00
_cell.angle_gamma   90.00
#
_symmetry.space_group_name_H-M   'P 1'
#
loop_
_entity.id
_entity.type
_entity.pdbx_description
1 polymer ?
#
loop_
_entity_poly.entity_id
_entity_poly.type
_entity_poly.pdbx_seq_one_letter_code
_entity_poly.pdbx_strand_id
1 'polypeptide(L)'
;MASPTGFLNFQRLDEVAAEDLPLVGGKAYSCARLRRAGFPVPDGLAIPSAASDAVVRALPDDAWFDTLPPGTRFAVRSSGIGEDGAGHSFAGIHETQLNVERAALVDAVFACRGSADSAAARAYRVARRIVDAEARIGVLVQVMVPAIASGVAFTVNPITAADEFVINASRGLGEALVGGQIDPDEFHVSKRGAVLSTRLGAAAAGAVATSTLTAAELAALAILLTGVERHYGVPQDVEWCHDGQQFWIVQSRPVTTRHETRTENSERKTGSSEIEWTRANLAEVLPDQVSPQALSVYVDLLGRAERKFFGRLMAPESELGPIVKAFHGRLYFNL
;
A
#
# COMPACT_ATOMS: atom_id res chain seq x y z
N MET A 1 -7.92 36.63 0.14
CA MET A 1 -7.84 35.17 0.03
C MET A 1 -9.26 34.69 -0.20
N ALA A 2 -9.54 34.20 -1.41
CA ALA A 2 -10.86 33.63 -1.72
C ALA A 2 -11.00 32.34 -0.91
N SER A 3 -12.07 32.21 -0.12
CA SER A 3 -12.45 30.93 0.49
C SER A 3 -12.61 29.92 -0.64
N PRO A 4 -12.08 28.70 -0.55
CA PRO A 4 -12.41 27.67 -1.50
C PRO A 4 -13.90 27.38 -1.34
N THR A 5 -14.72 27.84 -2.28
CA THR A 5 -16.07 27.32 -2.51
C THR A 5 -15.91 25.90 -3.02
N GLY A 6 -15.37 25.04 -2.13
CA GLY A 6 -15.06 23.67 -2.42
C GLY A 6 -16.34 22.86 -2.55
N PHE A 7 -16.38 22.02 -3.53
CA PHE A 7 -17.38 21.03 -3.83
C PHE A 7 -17.87 20.32 -2.55
N LEU A 8 -19.15 20.51 -2.25
CA LEU A 8 -19.81 19.82 -1.12
C LEU A 8 -20.46 18.50 -1.56
N ASN A 9 -20.44 18.20 -2.87
CA ASN A 9 -21.02 17.02 -3.46
C ASN A 9 -19.95 16.01 -3.85
N PHE A 10 -20.33 14.75 -4.05
CA PHE A 10 -19.45 13.74 -4.65
C PHE A 10 -19.19 14.06 -6.14
N GLN A 11 -18.06 13.60 -6.67
CA GLN A 11 -17.61 13.84 -8.03
C GLN A 11 -17.25 12.51 -8.70
N ARG A 12 -17.42 12.45 -10.02
CA ARG A 12 -16.85 11.38 -10.84
C ARG A 12 -15.31 11.46 -10.80
N LEU A 13 -14.65 10.31 -10.86
CA LEU A 13 -13.18 10.30 -10.88
C LEU A 13 -12.59 11.12 -12.03
N ASP A 14 -13.27 11.18 -13.16
CA ASP A 14 -12.83 11.96 -14.34
C ASP A 14 -12.88 13.48 -14.08
N GLU A 15 -13.73 13.93 -13.14
CA GLU A 15 -13.97 15.35 -12.81
C GLU A 15 -13.03 15.85 -11.71
N VAL A 16 -12.46 14.94 -10.90
CA VAL A 16 -11.57 15.30 -9.79
C VAL A 16 -10.31 15.98 -10.31
N ALA A 17 -10.07 17.21 -9.89
CA ALA A 17 -8.93 18.04 -10.29
C ALA A 17 -7.81 18.04 -9.24
N ALA A 18 -6.68 18.70 -9.52
CA ALA A 18 -5.55 18.72 -8.61
C ALA A 18 -5.86 19.50 -7.31
N GLU A 19 -6.66 20.53 -7.41
CA GLU A 19 -7.15 21.35 -6.29
C GLU A 19 -8.07 20.60 -5.33
N ASP A 20 -8.65 19.47 -5.76
CA ASP A 20 -9.56 18.66 -4.95
C ASP A 20 -8.82 17.69 -4.02
N LEU A 21 -7.52 17.46 -4.23
CA LEU A 21 -6.71 16.55 -3.41
C LEU A 21 -6.93 16.77 -1.88
N PRO A 22 -6.96 18.01 -1.34
CA PRO A 22 -7.20 18.23 0.08
C PRO A 22 -8.62 17.85 0.56
N LEU A 23 -9.54 17.60 -0.36
CA LEU A 23 -10.94 17.26 -0.06
C LEU A 23 -11.21 15.77 -0.23
N VAL A 24 -10.67 15.17 -1.31
CA VAL A 24 -10.97 13.79 -1.68
C VAL A 24 -9.92 12.79 -1.17
N GLY A 25 -8.73 13.27 -0.78
CA GLY A 25 -7.62 12.44 -0.29
C GLY A 25 -6.80 11.78 -1.39
N GLY A 26 -5.69 11.15 -0.98
CA GLY A 26 -4.66 10.62 -1.88
C GLY A 26 -5.16 9.51 -2.81
N LYS A 27 -5.85 8.49 -2.26
CA LYS A 27 -6.32 7.34 -3.06
C LYS A 27 -7.28 7.76 -4.18
N ALA A 28 -8.30 8.57 -3.85
CA ALA A 28 -9.27 9.04 -4.85
C ALA A 28 -8.59 9.91 -5.90
N TYR A 29 -7.71 10.82 -5.48
CA TYR A 29 -6.98 11.67 -6.41
C TYR A 29 -6.00 10.89 -7.30
N SER A 30 -5.28 9.91 -6.76
CA SER A 30 -4.36 9.07 -7.55
C SER A 30 -5.11 8.27 -8.61
N CYS A 31 -6.24 7.64 -8.26
CA CYS A 31 -7.11 6.94 -9.20
C CYS A 31 -7.64 7.91 -10.29
N ALA A 32 -8.11 9.10 -9.90
CA ALA A 32 -8.60 10.12 -10.82
C ALA A 32 -7.50 10.59 -11.79
N ARG A 33 -6.30 10.85 -11.29
CA ARG A 33 -5.15 11.28 -12.07
C ARG A 33 -4.77 10.24 -13.13
N LEU A 34 -4.70 8.95 -12.75
CA LEU A 34 -4.39 7.86 -13.68
C LEU A 34 -5.51 7.69 -14.72
N ARG A 35 -6.77 7.72 -14.29
CA ARG A 35 -7.91 7.58 -15.19
C ARG A 35 -7.93 8.68 -16.24
N ARG A 36 -7.73 9.94 -15.86
CA ARG A 36 -7.62 11.07 -16.81
C ARG A 36 -6.43 10.96 -17.76
N ALA A 37 -5.37 10.28 -17.36
CA ALA A 37 -4.22 9.98 -18.22
C ALA A 37 -4.47 8.78 -19.15
N GLY A 38 -5.66 8.17 -19.12
CA GLY A 38 -6.05 7.06 -19.99
C GLY A 38 -5.62 5.67 -19.49
N PHE A 39 -5.14 5.56 -18.25
CA PHE A 39 -4.85 4.25 -17.66
C PHE A 39 -6.15 3.50 -17.32
N PRO A 40 -6.14 2.16 -17.36
CA PRO A 40 -7.27 1.33 -16.99
C PRO A 40 -7.49 1.35 -15.47
N VAL A 41 -8.26 2.32 -15.02
CA VAL A 41 -8.71 2.48 -13.62
C VAL A 41 -10.21 2.24 -13.58
N PRO A 42 -10.74 1.40 -12.68
CA PRO A 42 -12.18 1.19 -12.55
C PRO A 42 -12.89 2.52 -12.27
N ASP A 43 -14.10 2.65 -12.82
CA ASP A 43 -14.92 3.86 -12.64
C ASP A 43 -15.33 4.04 -11.18
N GLY A 44 -15.65 5.28 -10.78
CA GLY A 44 -15.99 5.54 -9.40
C GLY A 44 -16.32 6.98 -9.10
N LEU A 45 -16.67 7.20 -7.83
CA LEU A 45 -17.02 8.50 -7.24
C LEU A 45 -16.07 8.81 -6.09
N ALA A 46 -15.61 10.05 -6.04
CA ALA A 46 -14.88 10.61 -4.90
C ALA A 46 -15.85 11.42 -4.03
N ILE A 47 -15.93 11.08 -2.75
CA ILE A 47 -16.75 11.77 -1.76
C ILE A 47 -15.83 12.65 -0.93
N PRO A 48 -15.95 13.98 -1.00
CA PRO A 48 -15.13 14.88 -0.22
C PRO A 48 -15.29 14.68 1.29
N SER A 49 -14.23 14.90 2.03
CA SER A 49 -14.24 14.83 3.51
C SER A 49 -15.23 15.81 4.16
N ALA A 50 -15.53 16.91 3.48
CA ALA A 50 -16.46 17.95 3.93
C ALA A 50 -17.92 17.73 3.47
N ALA A 51 -18.20 16.67 2.67
CA ALA A 51 -19.57 16.38 2.22
C ALA A 51 -20.48 16.11 3.43
N SER A 52 -21.65 16.74 3.46
CA SER A 52 -22.62 16.56 4.53
C SER A 52 -23.26 15.18 4.52
N ASP A 53 -23.83 14.77 5.65
CA ASP A 53 -24.57 13.51 5.75
C ASP A 53 -25.73 13.44 4.76
N ALA A 54 -26.36 14.57 4.45
CA ALA A 54 -27.43 14.63 3.43
C ALA A 54 -26.91 14.25 2.04
N VAL A 55 -25.72 14.73 1.66
CA VAL A 55 -25.06 14.37 0.42
C VAL A 55 -24.73 12.88 0.37
N VAL A 56 -24.19 12.32 1.46
CA VAL A 56 -23.90 10.88 1.55
C VAL A 56 -25.18 10.04 1.43
N ARG A 57 -26.27 10.45 2.07
CA ARG A 57 -27.55 9.73 2.02
C ARG A 57 -28.20 9.78 0.64
N ALA A 58 -27.95 10.83 -0.15
CA ALA A 58 -28.43 10.97 -1.52
C ALA A 58 -27.57 10.20 -2.55
N LEU A 59 -26.40 9.70 -2.15
CA LEU A 59 -25.46 9.01 -3.02
C LEU A 59 -26.11 7.88 -3.86
N PRO A 60 -26.90 6.96 -3.27
CA PRO A 60 -27.49 5.86 -4.03
C PRO A 60 -28.50 6.31 -5.11
N ASP A 61 -29.00 7.52 -5.03
CA ASP A 61 -30.00 8.07 -5.98
C ASP A 61 -29.35 8.76 -7.19
N ASP A 62 -28.01 8.83 -7.24
CA ASP A 62 -27.32 9.43 -8.37
C ASP A 62 -27.50 8.63 -9.66
N ALA A 63 -27.78 9.34 -10.74
CA ALA A 63 -28.02 8.75 -12.06
C ALA A 63 -26.81 7.97 -12.62
N TRP A 64 -25.61 8.16 -12.10
CA TRP A 64 -24.45 7.37 -12.48
C TRP A 64 -24.66 5.88 -12.22
N PHE A 65 -25.30 5.51 -11.12
CA PHE A 65 -25.54 4.11 -10.80
C PHE A 65 -26.44 3.42 -11.82
N ASP A 66 -27.32 4.18 -12.46
CA ASP A 66 -28.23 3.66 -13.50
C ASP A 66 -27.52 3.41 -14.84
N THR A 67 -26.30 3.95 -15.01
CA THR A 67 -25.44 3.69 -16.17
C THR A 67 -24.64 2.40 -16.04
N LEU A 68 -24.59 1.82 -14.85
CA LEU A 68 -23.80 0.61 -14.55
C LEU A 68 -24.63 -0.66 -14.79
N PRO A 69 -23.99 -1.79 -15.10
CA PRO A 69 -24.69 -3.08 -15.19
C PRO A 69 -25.45 -3.41 -13.91
N PRO A 70 -26.64 -4.03 -14.01
CA PRO A 70 -27.38 -4.50 -12.84
C PRO A 70 -26.52 -5.44 -11.97
N GLY A 71 -26.59 -5.27 -10.65
CA GLY A 71 -25.82 -6.09 -9.71
C GLY A 71 -24.35 -5.68 -9.55
N THR A 72 -23.94 -4.55 -10.13
CA THR A 72 -22.60 -3.99 -9.92
C THR A 72 -22.31 -3.87 -8.41
N ARG A 73 -21.13 -4.33 -8.00
CA ARG A 73 -20.59 -4.22 -6.66
C ARG A 73 -19.55 -3.11 -6.59
N PHE A 74 -19.31 -2.62 -5.39
CA PHE A 74 -18.41 -1.50 -5.14
C PHE A 74 -17.37 -1.83 -4.08
N ALA A 75 -16.18 -1.25 -4.26
CA ALA A 75 -15.18 -1.09 -3.21
C ALA A 75 -15.36 0.31 -2.62
N VAL A 76 -15.59 0.39 -1.31
CA VAL A 76 -15.69 1.65 -0.56
C VAL A 76 -14.43 1.77 0.27
N ARG A 77 -13.62 2.78 -0.04
CA ARG A 77 -12.24 2.90 0.49
C ARG A 77 -12.06 4.28 1.13
N SER A 78 -11.56 4.31 2.34
CA SER A 78 -11.12 5.58 2.94
C SER A 78 -9.95 6.16 2.15
N SER A 79 -9.97 7.47 1.97
CA SER A 79 -8.97 8.23 1.22
C SER A 79 -8.48 9.40 2.09
N GLY A 80 -7.39 9.16 2.82
CA GLY A 80 -6.79 10.14 3.72
C GLY A 80 -6.02 11.23 2.99
N ILE A 81 -6.01 12.43 3.56
CA ILE A 81 -5.14 13.50 3.10
C ILE A 81 -3.72 13.18 3.58
N GLY A 82 -2.76 13.07 2.66
CA GLY A 82 -1.37 12.73 2.99
C GLY A 82 -1.07 11.24 3.12
N GLU A 83 -2.06 10.36 2.91
CA GLU A 83 -1.88 8.90 2.98
C GLU A 83 -0.89 8.36 1.93
N ASP A 84 -0.84 8.99 0.76
CA ASP A 84 0.04 8.64 -0.36
C ASP A 84 1.24 9.61 -0.52
N GLY A 85 1.52 10.42 0.51
CA GLY A 85 2.65 11.36 0.51
C GLY A 85 3.97 10.66 0.84
N ALA A 86 5.08 11.18 0.30
CA ALA A 86 6.45 10.64 0.46
C ALA A 86 6.94 10.50 1.93
N GLY A 87 6.19 11.01 2.92
CA GLY A 87 6.58 11.02 4.33
C GLY A 87 5.75 10.16 5.27
N HIS A 88 4.57 9.68 4.86
CA HIS A 88 3.63 9.01 5.75
C HIS A 88 2.94 7.83 5.06
N SER A 89 3.06 6.64 5.63
CA SER A 89 2.27 5.47 5.21
C SER A 89 1.23 5.16 6.30
N PHE A 90 -0.04 5.25 5.95
CA PHE A 90 -1.18 4.89 6.81
C PHE A 90 -1.63 3.44 6.54
N ALA A 91 -0.75 2.59 6.03
CA ALA A 91 -1.07 1.20 5.69
C ALA A 91 -1.74 0.49 6.87
N GLY A 92 -2.92 -0.08 6.63
CA GLY A 92 -3.68 -0.87 7.62
C GLY A 92 -4.44 -0.07 8.69
N ILE A 93 -4.43 1.29 8.64
CA ILE A 93 -5.13 2.12 9.65
C ILE A 93 -6.55 2.48 9.18
N HIS A 94 -6.77 2.50 7.87
CA HIS A 94 -8.01 2.95 7.24
C HIS A 94 -8.83 1.79 6.68
N GLU A 95 -10.14 1.93 6.77
CA GLU A 95 -11.10 0.89 6.41
C GLU A 95 -11.31 0.81 4.89
N THR A 96 -11.43 -0.42 4.38
CA THR A 96 -11.88 -0.74 3.03
C THR A 96 -12.98 -1.79 3.14
N GLN A 97 -14.11 -1.57 2.47
CA GLN A 97 -15.18 -2.54 2.33
C GLN A 97 -15.33 -2.94 0.87
N LEU A 98 -15.23 -4.23 0.59
CA LEU A 98 -15.41 -4.78 -0.74
C LEU A 98 -16.78 -5.44 -0.90
N ASN A 99 -17.18 -5.68 -2.14
CA ASN A 99 -18.44 -6.33 -2.50
C ASN A 99 -19.70 -5.60 -2.00
N VAL A 100 -19.60 -4.27 -1.80
CA VAL A 100 -20.70 -3.45 -1.30
C VAL A 100 -21.79 -3.32 -2.36
N GLU A 101 -23.04 -3.55 -2.00
CA GLU A 101 -24.22 -3.31 -2.84
C GLU A 101 -24.57 -1.82 -2.85
N ARG A 102 -25.24 -1.36 -3.93
CA ARG A 102 -25.74 0.03 -4.03
C ARG A 102 -26.54 0.43 -2.76
N ALA A 103 -27.40 -0.44 -2.27
CA ALA A 103 -28.23 -0.16 -1.10
C ALA A 103 -27.45 0.00 0.22
N ALA A 104 -26.23 -0.60 0.31
CA ALA A 104 -25.38 -0.53 1.48
C ALA A 104 -24.31 0.57 1.41
N LEU A 105 -24.25 1.34 0.32
CA LEU A 105 -23.20 2.35 0.12
C LEU A 105 -23.18 3.42 1.21
N VAL A 106 -24.34 3.87 1.67
CA VAL A 106 -24.42 4.91 2.71
C VAL A 106 -23.73 4.46 3.99
N ASP A 107 -24.05 3.24 4.46
CA ASP A 107 -23.46 2.69 5.69
C ASP A 107 -21.96 2.45 5.52
N ALA A 108 -21.53 1.93 4.37
CA ALA A 108 -20.13 1.71 4.06
C ALA A 108 -19.32 3.02 4.03
N VAL A 109 -19.89 4.09 3.47
CA VAL A 109 -19.24 5.42 3.47
C VAL A 109 -19.12 5.98 4.88
N PHE A 110 -20.16 5.84 5.72
CA PHE A 110 -20.09 6.29 7.10
C PHE A 110 -19.07 5.47 7.92
N ALA A 111 -18.99 4.15 7.71
CA ALA A 111 -18.00 3.30 8.35
C ALA A 111 -16.57 3.73 7.96
N CYS A 112 -16.30 3.91 6.66
CA CYS A 112 -15.01 4.41 6.19
C CYS A 112 -14.66 5.78 6.80
N ARG A 113 -15.60 6.71 6.89
CA ARG A 113 -15.39 8.01 7.56
C ARG A 113 -15.10 7.84 9.05
N GLY A 114 -15.84 6.96 9.72
CA GLY A 114 -15.66 6.67 11.14
C GLY A 114 -14.30 6.05 11.47
N SER A 115 -13.65 5.40 10.51
CA SER A 115 -12.33 4.80 10.70
C SER A 115 -11.26 5.83 11.07
N ALA A 116 -11.42 7.11 10.67
CA ALA A 116 -10.56 8.21 11.08
C ALA A 116 -10.51 8.39 12.61
N ASP A 117 -11.60 8.07 13.29
CA ASP A 117 -11.73 8.22 14.73
C ASP A 117 -11.47 6.92 15.51
N SER A 118 -10.95 5.90 14.84
CA SER A 118 -10.51 4.66 15.51
C SER A 118 -9.37 4.95 16.50
N ALA A 119 -9.25 4.12 17.52
CA ALA A 119 -8.15 4.25 18.49
C ALA A 119 -6.78 4.17 17.82
N ALA A 120 -6.63 3.31 16.81
CA ALA A 120 -5.41 3.16 16.03
C ALA A 120 -5.08 4.43 15.23
N ALA A 121 -6.08 5.02 14.53
CA ALA A 121 -5.92 6.25 13.77
C ALA A 121 -5.54 7.43 14.68
N ARG A 122 -6.19 7.56 15.84
CA ARG A 122 -5.85 8.59 16.84
C ARG A 122 -4.44 8.42 17.40
N ALA A 123 -4.05 7.21 17.79
CA ALA A 123 -2.71 6.93 18.30
C ALA A 123 -1.63 7.25 17.25
N TYR A 124 -1.88 6.90 15.99
CA TYR A 124 -0.97 7.22 14.88
C TYR A 124 -0.81 8.74 14.69
N ARG A 125 -1.91 9.50 14.68
CA ARG A 125 -1.86 10.97 14.54
C ARG A 125 -1.05 11.60 15.68
N VAL A 126 -1.30 11.20 16.92
CA VAL A 126 -0.54 11.67 18.07
C VAL A 126 0.96 11.38 17.92
N ALA A 127 1.31 10.13 17.53
CA ALA A 127 2.70 9.73 17.34
C ALA A 127 3.42 10.51 16.23
N ARG A 128 2.68 10.97 15.21
CA ARG A 128 3.19 11.71 14.05
C ARG A 128 2.99 13.22 14.15
N ARG A 129 2.37 13.72 15.22
CA ARG A 129 2.03 15.15 15.44
C ARG A 129 1.18 15.74 14.32
N ILE A 130 0.28 14.92 13.75
CA ILE A 130 -0.66 15.33 12.70
C ILE A 130 -1.78 16.12 13.37
N VAL A 131 -2.08 17.32 12.88
CA VAL A 131 -3.16 18.17 13.42
C VAL A 131 -4.53 17.64 13.01
N ASP A 132 -5.53 17.77 13.87
CA ASP A 132 -6.89 17.28 13.65
C ASP A 132 -7.56 17.79 12.35
N ALA A 133 -7.16 18.95 11.85
CA ALA A 133 -7.63 19.46 10.56
C ALA A 133 -7.20 18.58 9.36
N GLU A 134 -6.08 17.86 9.50
CA GLU A 134 -5.56 16.90 8.49
C GLU A 134 -6.15 15.49 8.67
N ALA A 135 -6.92 15.26 9.72
CA ALA A 135 -7.55 13.98 10.04
C ALA A 135 -8.82 13.69 9.21
N ARG A 136 -9.23 14.63 8.36
CA ARG A 136 -10.41 14.43 7.52
C ARG A 136 -10.16 13.40 6.45
N ILE A 137 -11.11 12.47 6.30
CA ILE A 137 -11.05 11.39 5.32
C ILE A 137 -12.09 11.61 4.25
N GLY A 138 -11.65 11.71 2.98
CA GLY A 138 -12.48 11.48 1.82
C GLY A 138 -12.80 9.99 1.67
N VAL A 139 -13.75 9.65 0.82
CA VAL A 139 -14.07 8.25 0.52
C VAL A 139 -14.10 8.06 -1.00
N LEU A 140 -13.45 6.99 -1.45
CA LEU A 140 -13.52 6.52 -2.83
C LEU A 140 -14.55 5.38 -2.90
N VAL A 141 -15.59 5.56 -3.71
CA VAL A 141 -16.52 4.50 -4.12
C VAL A 141 -16.14 4.08 -5.52
N GLN A 142 -15.63 2.88 -5.69
CA GLN A 142 -15.07 2.39 -6.96
C GLN A 142 -15.81 1.13 -7.40
N VAL A 143 -16.11 1.01 -8.70
CA VAL A 143 -16.68 -0.21 -9.28
C VAL A 143 -15.73 -1.37 -9.06
N MET A 144 -16.23 -2.48 -8.52
CA MET A 144 -15.45 -3.70 -8.35
C MET A 144 -15.19 -4.39 -9.68
N VAL A 145 -13.94 -4.74 -9.91
CA VAL A 145 -13.54 -5.59 -11.03
C VAL A 145 -13.75 -7.05 -10.62
N PRO A 146 -14.35 -7.90 -11.48
CA PRO A 146 -14.47 -9.33 -11.23
C PRO A 146 -13.10 -10.01 -11.41
N ALA A 147 -12.20 -9.77 -10.47
CA ALA A 147 -10.80 -10.16 -10.57
C ALA A 147 -10.62 -11.69 -10.51
N ILE A 148 -9.92 -12.28 -11.49
CA ILE A 148 -9.41 -13.65 -11.46
C ILE A 148 -8.02 -13.72 -10.83
N ALA A 149 -7.28 -12.61 -10.86
CA ALA A 149 -6.01 -12.43 -10.20
C ALA A 149 -5.87 -10.98 -9.73
N SER A 150 -5.09 -10.76 -8.69
CA SER A 150 -4.80 -9.44 -8.15
C SER A 150 -3.46 -9.44 -7.43
N GLY A 151 -2.93 -8.27 -7.17
CA GLY A 151 -1.65 -8.17 -6.52
C GLY A 151 -1.13 -6.76 -6.32
N VAL A 152 0.12 -6.71 -5.90
CA VAL A 152 0.90 -5.50 -5.73
C VAL A 152 2.14 -5.58 -6.61
N ALA A 153 2.52 -4.48 -7.22
CA ALA A 153 3.72 -4.38 -8.04
C ALA A 153 4.52 -3.13 -7.67
N PHE A 154 5.80 -3.32 -7.39
CA PHE A 154 6.76 -2.24 -7.21
C PHE A 154 7.49 -2.00 -8.52
N THR A 155 7.58 -0.73 -8.94
CA THR A 155 8.30 -0.40 -10.17
C THR A 155 9.82 -0.27 -9.99
N VAL A 156 10.31 -0.43 -8.79
CA VAL A 156 11.72 -0.61 -8.42
C VAL A 156 11.76 -1.68 -7.34
N ASN A 157 12.82 -2.47 -7.25
CA ASN A 157 12.93 -3.43 -6.15
C ASN A 157 13.04 -2.66 -4.82
N PRO A 158 12.06 -2.79 -3.89
CA PRO A 158 12.01 -1.99 -2.68
C PRO A 158 13.10 -2.36 -1.65
N ILE A 159 13.75 -3.53 -1.83
CA ILE A 159 14.81 -4.03 -0.92
C ILE A 159 16.18 -3.68 -1.46
N THR A 160 16.44 -3.99 -2.75
CA THR A 160 17.75 -3.88 -3.37
C THR A 160 17.94 -2.59 -4.16
N ALA A 161 16.86 -1.84 -4.41
CA ALA A 161 16.80 -0.69 -5.32
C ALA A 161 17.20 -1.03 -6.78
N ALA A 162 17.20 -2.33 -7.15
CA ALA A 162 17.45 -2.75 -8.53
C ALA A 162 16.35 -2.24 -9.46
N ASP A 163 16.73 -1.86 -10.68
CA ASP A 163 15.81 -1.36 -11.72
C ASP A 163 15.05 -2.50 -12.39
N GLU A 164 14.14 -3.09 -11.61
CA GLU A 164 13.27 -4.19 -12.00
C GLU A 164 11.89 -4.02 -11.38
N PHE A 165 10.89 -4.69 -11.93
CA PHE A 165 9.58 -4.83 -11.29
C PHE A 165 9.60 -6.00 -10.33
N VAL A 166 9.06 -5.80 -9.12
CA VAL A 166 8.74 -6.88 -8.18
C VAL A 166 7.22 -6.99 -8.11
N ILE A 167 6.68 -8.10 -8.57
CA ILE A 167 5.24 -8.32 -8.70
C ILE A 167 4.83 -9.47 -7.79
N ASN A 168 3.96 -9.17 -6.83
CA ASN A 168 3.30 -10.16 -5.99
C ASN A 168 1.88 -10.39 -6.53
N ALA A 169 1.51 -11.64 -6.74
CA ALA A 169 0.25 -12.01 -7.36
C ALA A 169 -0.46 -13.13 -6.60
N SER A 170 -1.78 -13.04 -6.54
CA SER A 170 -2.65 -14.08 -6.01
C SER A 170 -3.90 -14.25 -6.87
N ARG A 171 -4.53 -15.43 -6.79
CA ARG A 171 -5.81 -15.68 -7.47
C ARG A 171 -6.96 -14.96 -6.73
N GLY A 172 -7.89 -14.44 -7.50
CA GLY A 172 -9.06 -13.73 -6.99
C GLY A 172 -8.76 -12.33 -6.45
N LEU A 173 -9.47 -11.92 -5.41
CA LEU A 173 -9.37 -10.59 -4.80
C LEU A 173 -8.13 -10.47 -3.92
N GLY A 174 -7.49 -9.29 -3.93
CA GLY A 174 -6.25 -9.00 -3.24
C GLY A 174 -6.31 -8.85 -1.71
N GLU A 175 -7.50 -8.93 -1.09
CA GLU A 175 -7.64 -8.76 0.36
C GLU A 175 -6.77 -9.71 1.17
N ALA A 176 -6.77 -10.99 0.80
CA ALA A 176 -5.98 -12.01 1.49
C ALA A 176 -4.47 -11.78 1.34
N LEU A 177 -4.06 -11.20 0.21
CA LEU A 177 -2.66 -10.82 -0.05
C LEU A 177 -2.26 -9.61 0.80
N VAL A 178 -3.02 -8.53 0.74
CA VAL A 178 -2.75 -7.30 1.51
C VAL A 178 -2.84 -7.57 3.02
N GLY A 179 -3.73 -8.48 3.43
CA GLY A 179 -3.86 -8.93 4.83
C GLY A 179 -2.80 -9.93 5.29
N GLY A 180 -1.84 -10.33 4.43
CA GLY A 180 -0.78 -11.28 4.78
C GLY A 180 -1.28 -12.70 5.09
N GLN A 181 -2.47 -13.06 4.64
CA GLN A 181 -3.12 -14.36 4.93
C GLN A 181 -2.69 -15.47 3.96
N ILE A 182 -2.09 -15.12 2.84
CA ILE A 182 -1.64 -16.05 1.81
C ILE A 182 -0.19 -15.73 1.42
N ASP A 183 0.54 -16.77 1.01
CA ASP A 183 1.86 -16.65 0.40
C ASP A 183 1.69 -16.46 -1.12
N PRO A 184 1.96 -15.26 -1.67
CA PRO A 184 1.75 -14.96 -3.08
C PRO A 184 2.81 -15.58 -3.97
N ASP A 185 2.50 -15.68 -5.27
CA ASP A 185 3.54 -15.79 -6.28
C ASP A 185 4.31 -14.47 -6.36
N GLU A 186 5.63 -14.54 -6.43
CA GLU A 186 6.52 -13.40 -6.59
C GLU A 186 7.30 -13.51 -7.89
N PHE A 187 7.25 -12.46 -8.69
CA PHE A 187 7.95 -12.38 -9.97
C PHE A 187 8.87 -11.17 -9.96
N HIS A 188 10.13 -11.41 -10.33
CA HIS A 188 11.03 -10.33 -10.71
C HIS A 188 11.03 -10.22 -12.22
N VAL A 189 10.72 -9.04 -12.72
CA VAL A 189 10.55 -8.79 -14.16
C VAL A 189 11.38 -7.57 -14.56
N SER A 190 12.18 -7.72 -15.61
CA SER A 190 12.98 -6.61 -16.13
C SER A 190 12.08 -5.48 -16.66
N LYS A 191 12.58 -4.27 -16.75
CA LYS A 191 11.88 -3.12 -17.39
C LYS A 191 11.47 -3.38 -18.84
N ARG A 192 12.04 -4.41 -19.49
CA ARG A 192 11.68 -4.85 -20.84
C ARG A 192 10.62 -5.97 -20.87
N GLY A 193 10.10 -6.37 -19.70
CA GLY A 193 9.07 -7.41 -19.58
C GLY A 193 9.62 -8.85 -19.56
N ALA A 194 10.93 -9.06 -19.52
CA ALA A 194 11.49 -10.42 -19.38
C ALA A 194 11.44 -10.86 -17.90
N VAL A 195 10.96 -12.07 -17.65
CA VAL A 195 10.97 -12.67 -16.31
C VAL A 195 12.41 -13.00 -15.93
N LEU A 196 12.87 -12.48 -14.81
CA LEU A 196 14.21 -12.69 -14.26
C LEU A 196 14.23 -13.84 -13.26
N SER A 197 13.23 -13.88 -12.37
CA SER A 197 13.01 -14.98 -11.43
C SER A 197 11.54 -15.12 -11.06
N THR A 198 11.17 -16.30 -10.58
CA THR A 198 9.82 -16.60 -10.10
C THR A 198 9.92 -17.44 -8.83
N ARG A 199 9.19 -17.04 -7.80
CA ARG A 199 8.91 -17.83 -6.60
C ARG A 199 7.40 -18.04 -6.53
N LEU A 200 6.97 -19.30 -6.63
CA LEU A 200 5.54 -19.62 -6.48
C LEU A 200 5.18 -19.67 -5.00
N GLY A 201 4.02 -19.13 -4.67
CA GLY A 201 3.43 -19.24 -3.35
C GLY A 201 3.09 -20.68 -2.98
N ALA A 202 2.81 -20.90 -1.72
CA ALA A 202 2.46 -22.21 -1.21
C ALA A 202 1.14 -22.70 -1.84
N ALA A 203 1.19 -23.86 -2.52
CA ALA A 203 -0.01 -24.51 -3.00
C ALA A 203 -0.81 -25.10 -1.83
N ALA A 204 -2.14 -25.17 -1.97
CA ALA A 204 -2.97 -25.92 -1.02
C ALA A 204 -2.49 -27.37 -0.96
N ALA A 205 -2.62 -27.99 0.22
CA ALA A 205 -2.16 -29.35 0.45
C ALA A 205 -2.72 -30.31 -0.63
N GLY A 206 -1.82 -30.95 -1.38
CA GLY A 206 -2.16 -31.88 -2.47
C GLY A 206 -2.38 -31.25 -3.84
N ALA A 207 -2.26 -29.94 -3.99
CA ALA A 207 -2.36 -29.25 -5.28
C ALA A 207 -0.96 -29.02 -5.89
N VAL A 208 -0.90 -29.06 -7.22
CA VAL A 208 0.32 -28.64 -7.95
C VAL A 208 0.34 -27.12 -7.98
N ALA A 209 1.45 -26.51 -7.55
CA ALA A 209 1.63 -25.06 -7.65
C ALA A 209 1.64 -24.66 -9.13
N THR A 210 0.67 -23.82 -9.52
CA THR A 210 0.58 -23.26 -10.86
C THR A 210 0.70 -21.75 -10.77
N SER A 211 1.51 -21.16 -11.63
CA SER A 211 1.69 -19.71 -11.70
C SER A 211 0.36 -18.98 -11.80
N THR A 212 0.22 -17.90 -11.05
CA THR A 212 -0.97 -17.01 -11.10
C THR A 212 -1.02 -16.24 -12.41
N LEU A 213 0.15 -15.83 -12.93
CA LEU A 213 0.28 -15.12 -14.20
C LEU A 213 1.16 -15.87 -15.18
N THR A 214 0.81 -15.80 -16.45
CA THR A 214 1.63 -16.27 -17.58
C THR A 214 2.73 -15.26 -17.92
N ALA A 215 3.74 -15.68 -18.67
CA ALA A 215 4.79 -14.78 -19.14
C ALA A 215 4.24 -13.63 -20.02
N ALA A 216 3.19 -13.90 -20.81
CA ALA A 216 2.54 -12.88 -21.63
C ALA A 216 1.82 -11.82 -20.78
N GLU A 217 1.11 -12.25 -19.74
CA GLU A 217 0.45 -11.35 -18.77
C GLU A 217 1.48 -10.54 -17.99
N LEU A 218 2.59 -11.13 -17.55
CA LEU A 218 3.68 -10.41 -16.90
C LEU A 218 4.29 -9.33 -17.81
N ALA A 219 4.47 -9.63 -19.09
CA ALA A 219 4.95 -8.64 -20.08
C ALA A 219 3.93 -7.51 -20.28
N ALA A 220 2.64 -7.83 -20.35
CA ALA A 220 1.58 -6.83 -20.47
C ALA A 220 1.51 -5.92 -19.23
N LEU A 221 1.58 -6.51 -18.03
CA LEU A 221 1.63 -5.76 -16.78
C LEU A 221 2.88 -4.86 -16.71
N ALA A 222 4.05 -5.35 -17.13
CA ALA A 222 5.28 -4.56 -17.16
C ALA A 222 5.18 -3.31 -18.06
N ILE A 223 4.48 -3.42 -19.20
CA ILE A 223 4.19 -2.27 -20.08
C ILE A 223 3.32 -1.23 -19.34
N LEU A 224 2.27 -1.70 -18.67
CA LEU A 224 1.38 -0.85 -17.89
C LEU A 224 2.13 -0.14 -16.76
N LEU A 225 2.93 -0.88 -15.98
CA LEU A 225 3.73 -0.35 -14.87
C LEU A 225 4.78 0.67 -15.35
N THR A 226 5.41 0.43 -16.50
CA THR A 226 6.34 1.39 -17.12
C THR A 226 5.62 2.70 -17.46
N GLY A 227 4.40 2.61 -17.97
CA GLY A 227 3.57 3.78 -18.24
C GLY A 227 3.25 4.57 -16.97
N VAL A 228 2.85 3.88 -15.90
CA VAL A 228 2.54 4.50 -14.60
C VAL A 228 3.76 5.19 -14.01
N GLU A 229 4.91 4.51 -13.94
CA GLU A 229 6.15 5.09 -13.43
C GLU A 229 6.55 6.35 -14.22
N ARG A 230 6.47 6.28 -15.56
CA ARG A 230 6.75 7.45 -16.42
C ARG A 230 5.78 8.60 -16.17
N HIS A 231 4.49 8.31 -15.95
CA HIS A 231 3.48 9.33 -15.68
C HIS A 231 3.73 10.07 -14.37
N TYR A 232 4.19 9.36 -13.33
CA TYR A 232 4.51 9.98 -12.05
C TYR A 232 5.93 10.55 -11.98
N GLY A 233 6.86 10.04 -12.80
CA GLY A 233 8.26 10.43 -12.81
C GLY A 233 9.09 9.90 -11.63
N VAL A 234 8.52 9.04 -10.81
CA VAL A 234 9.14 8.40 -9.64
C VAL A 234 8.64 6.95 -9.51
N PRO A 235 9.42 6.05 -8.88
CA PRO A 235 8.99 4.69 -8.63
C PRO A 235 7.66 4.60 -7.90
N GLN A 236 6.84 3.61 -8.27
CA GLN A 236 5.49 3.42 -7.79
C GLN A 236 5.29 2.05 -7.15
N ASP A 237 4.46 2.03 -6.09
CA ASP A 237 3.80 0.88 -5.50
C ASP A 237 2.36 0.86 -6.06
N VAL A 238 2.03 -0.17 -6.84
CA VAL A 238 0.80 -0.24 -7.63
C VAL A 238 -0.01 -1.45 -7.21
N GLU A 239 -1.22 -1.22 -6.70
CA GLU A 239 -2.22 -2.27 -6.53
C GLU A 239 -2.94 -2.47 -7.87
N TRP A 240 -3.01 -3.72 -8.31
CA TRP A 240 -3.60 -4.08 -9.58
C TRP A 240 -4.53 -5.30 -9.47
N CYS A 241 -5.45 -5.44 -10.42
CA CYS A 241 -6.20 -6.66 -10.62
C CYS A 241 -6.35 -6.98 -12.11
N HIS A 242 -6.65 -8.25 -12.42
CA HIS A 242 -6.84 -8.78 -13.77
C HIS A 242 -8.19 -9.49 -13.86
N ASP A 243 -9.02 -9.13 -14.83
CA ASP A 243 -10.37 -9.67 -15.02
C ASP A 243 -10.44 -10.86 -15.99
N GLY A 244 -9.29 -11.31 -16.49
CA GLY A 244 -9.15 -12.33 -17.53
C GLY A 244 -9.01 -11.73 -18.93
N GLN A 245 -9.20 -10.43 -19.11
CA GLN A 245 -9.05 -9.72 -20.38
C GLN A 245 -7.99 -8.62 -20.31
N GLN A 246 -7.99 -7.84 -19.23
CA GLN A 246 -7.03 -6.75 -19.03
C GLN A 246 -6.67 -6.55 -17.57
N PHE A 247 -5.56 -5.83 -17.35
CA PHE A 247 -5.16 -5.33 -16.05
C PHE A 247 -5.86 -4.02 -15.73
N TRP A 248 -6.21 -3.86 -14.45
CA TRP A 248 -6.78 -2.66 -13.89
C TRP A 248 -5.89 -2.16 -12.76
N ILE A 249 -5.68 -0.86 -12.68
CA ILE A 249 -4.97 -0.22 -11.56
C ILE A 249 -6.02 0.22 -10.55
N VAL A 250 -5.92 -0.28 -9.32
CA VAL A 250 -6.88 0.05 -8.25
C VAL A 250 -6.30 1.04 -7.24
N GLN A 251 -4.97 1.17 -7.19
CA GLN A 251 -4.25 2.21 -6.44
C GLN A 251 -2.83 2.36 -6.98
N SER A 252 -2.24 3.56 -6.87
CA SER A 252 -0.82 3.78 -7.08
C SER A 252 -0.32 4.85 -6.12
N ARG A 253 0.85 4.62 -5.54
CA ARG A 253 1.54 5.56 -4.66
C ARG A 253 3.04 5.53 -4.88
N PRO A 254 3.77 6.61 -4.59
CA PRO A 254 5.22 6.60 -4.65
C PRO A 254 5.81 5.54 -3.72
N VAL A 255 6.84 4.83 -4.19
CA VAL A 255 7.62 3.93 -3.32
C VAL A 255 8.37 4.79 -2.32
N THR A 256 8.05 4.61 -1.04
CA THR A 256 8.78 5.27 0.05
C THR A 256 9.97 4.42 0.48
N THR A 257 10.94 4.23 -0.43
CA THR A 257 12.23 3.67 -0.02
C THR A 257 12.96 4.73 0.79
N ARG A 258 13.29 4.45 2.03
CA ARG A 258 14.30 5.20 2.78
C ARG A 258 15.70 4.83 2.26
N HIS A 259 15.96 5.09 0.98
CA HIS A 259 17.30 5.41 0.56
C HIS A 259 17.45 6.92 0.80
N GLU A 260 17.93 7.30 1.97
CA GLU A 260 18.62 8.55 2.08
C GLU A 260 19.69 8.51 1.00
N THR A 261 19.47 9.29 -0.07
CA THR A 261 20.53 9.69 -0.99
C THR A 261 21.58 10.37 -0.11
N ARG A 262 22.55 9.59 0.27
CA ARG A 262 23.79 10.09 0.84
C ARG A 262 24.36 11.03 -0.20
N THR A 263 24.02 12.32 -0.08
CA THR A 263 24.71 13.38 -0.80
C THR A 263 26.20 13.15 -0.55
N GLU A 264 26.93 12.86 -1.63
CA GLU A 264 28.39 12.84 -1.66
C GLU A 264 28.91 14.22 -1.27
N ASN A 265 29.10 14.43 0.02
CA ASN A 265 30.00 15.44 0.59
C ASN A 265 30.08 15.20 2.11
N SER A 266 30.77 14.14 2.50
CA SER A 266 31.46 14.13 3.77
C SER A 266 32.75 13.33 3.61
N GLU A 267 33.81 14.06 3.80
CA GLU A 267 35.19 13.59 3.89
C GLU A 267 35.27 12.29 4.70
N ARG A 268 35.98 11.29 4.16
CA ARG A 268 36.34 10.07 4.84
C ARG A 268 36.95 10.40 6.20
N LYS A 269 36.18 10.28 7.26
CA LYS A 269 36.74 10.04 8.59
C LYS A 269 36.94 8.54 8.73
N THR A 270 38.18 8.13 8.64
CA THR A 270 38.67 6.80 9.02
C THR A 270 38.48 6.63 10.52
N GLY A 271 37.78 5.55 10.93
CA GLY A 271 37.90 4.95 12.24
C GLY A 271 36.75 5.17 13.20
N SER A 272 35.71 4.40 13.04
CA SER A 272 34.96 3.56 14.01
C SER A 272 33.76 2.98 13.25
N SER A 273 33.58 1.68 13.28
CA SER A 273 32.38 1.04 12.74
C SER A 273 31.21 1.42 13.70
N GLU A 274 30.51 2.49 13.38
CA GLU A 274 29.24 2.77 14.04
C GLU A 274 28.27 1.68 13.62
N ILE A 275 27.78 0.94 14.64
CA ILE A 275 26.78 -0.10 14.46
C ILE A 275 25.46 0.59 14.10
N GLU A 276 24.96 0.32 12.91
CA GLU A 276 23.65 0.83 12.45
C GLU A 276 22.54 -0.16 12.86
N TRP A 277 21.48 0.37 13.48
CA TRP A 277 20.37 -0.43 13.99
C TRP A 277 19.10 -0.17 13.18
N THR A 278 18.47 -1.24 12.67
CA THR A 278 17.24 -1.16 11.90
C THR A 278 16.05 -1.87 12.55
N ARG A 279 14.85 -1.41 12.28
CA ARG A 279 13.58 -2.09 12.62
C ARG A 279 12.83 -2.59 11.38
N ALA A 280 13.38 -2.45 10.18
CA ALA A 280 12.64 -2.68 8.93
C ALA A 280 11.80 -3.98 8.97
N ASN A 281 12.42 -5.11 9.31
CA ASN A 281 11.73 -6.41 9.34
C ASN A 281 10.93 -6.67 10.65
N LEU A 282 11.28 -5.98 11.75
CA LEU A 282 10.59 -6.16 13.03
C LEU A 282 9.37 -5.27 13.19
N ALA A 283 9.30 -4.16 12.46
CA ALA A 283 8.17 -3.23 12.56
C ALA A 283 6.86 -3.85 12.07
N GLU A 284 6.91 -4.81 11.16
CA GLU A 284 5.74 -5.53 10.64
C GLU A 284 5.26 -6.62 11.61
N VAL A 285 6.18 -7.30 12.28
CA VAL A 285 5.87 -8.42 13.18
C VAL A 285 5.58 -7.95 14.62
N LEU A 286 6.27 -6.90 15.07
CA LEU A 286 6.15 -6.29 16.39
C LEU A 286 6.01 -4.77 16.26
N PRO A 287 4.86 -4.26 15.77
CA PRO A 287 4.67 -2.83 15.50
C PRO A 287 4.65 -1.99 16.78
N ASP A 288 4.16 -2.55 17.87
CA ASP A 288 3.97 -1.83 19.15
C ASP A 288 5.16 -1.95 20.11
N GLN A 289 5.09 -1.20 21.21
CA GLN A 289 6.02 -1.35 22.32
C GLN A 289 5.75 -2.67 23.04
N VAL A 290 6.81 -3.42 23.26
CA VAL A 290 6.77 -4.69 23.99
C VAL A 290 7.03 -4.44 25.47
N SER A 291 6.34 -5.17 26.35
CA SER A 291 6.59 -5.03 27.79
C SER A 291 8.05 -5.33 28.14
N PRO A 292 8.62 -4.70 29.18
CA PRO A 292 10.02 -4.91 29.57
C PRO A 292 10.39 -6.38 29.81
N GLN A 293 9.45 -7.18 30.34
CA GLN A 293 9.65 -8.60 30.56
C GLN A 293 9.71 -9.38 29.24
N ALA A 294 8.79 -9.11 28.32
CA ALA A 294 8.80 -9.73 27.00
C ALA A 294 10.02 -9.29 26.18
N LEU A 295 10.46 -8.03 26.27
CA LEU A 295 11.67 -7.54 25.61
C LEU A 295 12.92 -8.31 26.03
N SER A 296 13.11 -8.59 27.33
CA SER A 296 14.27 -9.34 27.82
C SER A 296 14.31 -10.75 27.23
N VAL A 297 13.15 -11.41 27.11
CA VAL A 297 13.04 -12.74 26.51
C VAL A 297 13.30 -12.70 25.01
N TYR A 298 12.73 -11.73 24.30
CA TYR A 298 12.91 -11.59 22.84
C TYR A 298 14.34 -11.23 22.45
N VAL A 299 15.01 -10.33 23.16
CA VAL A 299 16.41 -9.97 22.89
C VAL A 299 17.32 -11.19 23.06
N ASP A 300 17.10 -11.97 24.10
CA ASP A 300 17.91 -13.16 24.37
C ASP A 300 17.61 -14.31 23.37
N LEU A 301 16.31 -14.58 23.13
CA LEU A 301 15.87 -15.66 22.22
C LEU A 301 16.27 -15.38 20.78
N LEU A 302 15.91 -14.21 20.26
CA LEU A 302 16.21 -13.82 18.88
C LEU A 302 17.71 -13.63 18.68
N GLY A 303 18.40 -13.00 19.64
CA GLY A 303 19.85 -12.81 19.57
C GLY A 303 20.62 -14.13 19.50
N ARG A 304 20.15 -15.17 20.20
CA ARG A 304 20.76 -16.53 20.11
C ARG A 304 20.41 -17.22 18.80
N ALA A 305 19.16 -17.16 18.37
CA ALA A 305 18.71 -17.78 17.14
C ALA A 305 19.44 -17.21 15.93
N GLU A 306 19.46 -15.88 15.81
CA GLU A 306 20.11 -15.16 14.71
C GLU A 306 21.63 -15.34 14.74
N ARG A 307 22.26 -15.29 15.90
CA ARG A 307 23.71 -15.55 16.03
C ARG A 307 24.08 -16.94 15.54
N LYS A 308 23.27 -17.96 15.87
CA LYS A 308 23.46 -19.32 15.40
C LYS A 308 23.24 -19.46 13.89
N PHE A 309 22.30 -18.71 13.34
CA PHE A 309 22.02 -18.67 11.90
C PHE A 309 23.15 -18.00 11.13
N PHE A 310 23.53 -16.78 11.50
CA PHE A 310 24.61 -16.04 10.86
C PHE A 310 25.98 -16.66 11.10
N GLY A 311 26.19 -17.30 12.23
CA GLY A 311 27.41 -18.06 12.53
C GLY A 311 27.68 -19.21 11.56
N ARG A 312 26.62 -19.72 10.89
CA ARG A 312 26.74 -20.74 9.85
C ARG A 312 26.96 -20.16 8.44
N LEU A 313 26.56 -18.93 8.21
CA LEU A 313 26.51 -18.32 6.87
C LEU A 313 27.58 -17.28 6.61
N MET A 314 28.01 -16.53 7.63
CA MET A 314 28.83 -15.35 7.43
C MET A 314 30.18 -15.36 8.18
N ALA A 315 30.16 -15.58 9.48
CA ALA A 315 31.35 -15.52 10.33
C ALA A 315 31.17 -16.39 11.60
N PRO A 316 32.26 -16.86 12.27
CA PRO A 316 32.15 -17.56 13.51
C PRO A 316 31.33 -16.79 14.57
N GLU A 317 30.51 -17.49 15.36
CA GLU A 317 29.64 -16.88 16.37
C GLU A 317 30.38 -15.95 17.34
N SER A 318 31.66 -16.24 17.59
CA SER A 318 32.54 -15.44 18.46
C SER A 318 32.92 -14.07 17.89
N GLU A 319 32.81 -13.89 16.56
CA GLU A 319 33.14 -12.66 15.88
C GLU A 319 31.90 -11.79 15.60
N LEU A 320 30.71 -12.37 15.76
CA LEU A 320 29.44 -11.65 15.58
C LEU A 320 29.19 -10.76 16.81
N GLY A 321 29.05 -9.47 16.56
CA GLY A 321 28.62 -8.49 17.56
C GLY A 321 27.17 -8.72 18.03
N PRO A 322 26.58 -7.78 18.77
CA PRO A 322 25.19 -7.84 19.17
C PRO A 322 24.29 -7.70 17.94
N ILE A 323 23.48 -8.73 17.64
CA ILE A 323 22.61 -8.78 16.46
C ILE A 323 21.23 -8.15 16.74
N VAL A 324 20.74 -8.30 17.97
CA VAL A 324 19.45 -7.77 18.40
C VAL A 324 19.62 -6.88 19.62
N LYS A 325 18.97 -5.74 19.65
CA LYS A 325 18.98 -4.82 20.79
C LYS A 325 17.61 -4.17 20.98
N ALA A 326 17.31 -3.80 22.21
CA ALA A 326 16.11 -3.06 22.56
C ALA A 326 16.41 -1.57 22.80
N PHE A 327 15.61 -0.68 22.17
CA PHE A 327 15.62 0.75 22.42
C PHE A 327 14.19 1.24 22.64
N HIS A 328 13.94 1.99 23.69
CA HIS A 328 12.62 2.58 23.99
C HIS A 328 11.43 1.62 23.86
N GLY A 329 11.58 0.41 24.40
CA GLY A 329 10.54 -0.62 24.37
C GLY A 329 10.36 -1.33 23.01
N ARG A 330 11.29 -1.19 22.07
CA ARG A 330 11.23 -1.79 20.72
C ARG A 330 12.51 -2.52 20.41
N LEU A 331 12.40 -3.56 19.58
CA LEU A 331 13.53 -4.36 19.11
C LEU A 331 14.13 -3.79 17.82
N TYR A 332 15.43 -3.93 17.66
CA TYR A 332 16.20 -3.52 16.48
C TYR A 332 17.22 -4.61 16.13
N PHE A 333 17.45 -4.79 14.84
CA PHE A 333 18.55 -5.60 14.31
C PHE A 333 19.75 -4.73 13.96
N ASN A 334 20.95 -5.30 14.13
CA ASN A 334 22.20 -4.77 13.61
C ASN A 334 22.27 -5.02 12.09
N LEU A 335 22.59 -4.00 11.30
CA LEU A 335 22.81 -4.08 9.86
C LEU A 335 24.25 -4.48 9.54
#